data_78b6ba6cf28772e454702eb0c522708d
#
_entry.id   78b6ba6cf28772e454702eb0c522708d
#
_cell.length_a   1.000
_cell.length_b   1.000
_cell.length_c   1.000
_cell.angle_alpha   90.00
_cell.angle_beta   90.00
_cell.angle_gamma   90.00
#
_symmetry.space_group_name_H-M   'P 1'
#
loop_
_entity.id
_entity.type
_entity.pdbx_description
1 polymer ?
#
loop_
_entity_poly.entity_id
_entity_poly.type
_entity_poly.pdbx_seq_one_letter_code
_entity_poly.pdbx_strand_id
1 'polypeptide(L)'
;MLKYFLFILLFFSFNSLSAMEKPYHHVYKGDKLVGFRNLPADVPTWGKKKWPWSKWSKLKKEINTYVPDEYLLSKKEILENIERMNNVPSIQWLGHNGWLIRNLQGKNILFDPVLGDTIGPMSLFGSKRYTPVPLELNELPKIDILIISHHHFDHRDYRTLRGIKNKKDIEIFVPLRSKNFYKSLGYKKINELDWDESKKIGNLKISAKTSYHWSKTGLFDRNETLWSSYLLEWNGKKIWLGGDSGFIKKIFDNVGEKIGGISFAILGIAAYDFKALGFDRTFMHTNPKEALEMGKSLKAKKVIGSHFLTFVLSLEKVLDPPKLFKEAAEKVGYKKEDAVIFKIGEIKKLDELIN
;
A
#
# COMPACT_ATOMS: atom_id res chain seq x y z
N MET A 1 66.38 -49.50 9.81
CA MET A 1 66.11 -48.07 9.90
C MET A 1 65.03 -47.74 8.90
N LEU A 2 63.77 -47.62 9.38
CA LEU A 2 62.60 -47.45 8.55
C LEU A 2 62.22 -45.95 8.60
N LYS A 3 62.28 -45.23 7.46
CA LYS A 3 61.91 -43.83 7.36
C LYS A 3 60.39 -43.76 7.08
N TYR A 4 59.65 -43.22 8.03
CA TYR A 4 58.23 -42.88 7.84
C TYR A 4 58.09 -41.54 7.05
N PHE A 5 57.48 -41.62 5.88
CA PHE A 5 57.03 -40.44 5.12
C PHE A 5 55.63 -40.10 5.58
N LEU A 6 55.49 -38.97 6.22
CA LEU A 6 54.15 -38.40 6.63
C LEU A 6 53.60 -37.59 5.45
N PHE A 7 52.58 -38.10 4.80
CA PHE A 7 51.81 -37.34 3.80
C PHE A 7 50.78 -36.49 4.52
N ILE A 8 51.00 -35.18 4.57
CA ILE A 8 49.99 -34.21 5.02
C ILE A 8 49.07 -33.90 3.83
N LEU A 9 47.86 -34.47 3.83
CA LEU A 9 46.77 -34.09 2.93
C LEU A 9 46.14 -32.78 3.43
N LEU A 10 46.50 -31.66 2.79
CA LEU A 10 45.81 -30.39 2.93
C LEU A 10 44.48 -30.50 2.20
N PHE A 11 43.38 -30.69 2.96
CA PHE A 11 42.04 -30.52 2.46
C PHE A 11 41.78 -29.00 2.30
N PHE A 12 41.94 -28.51 1.08
CA PHE A 12 41.34 -27.21 0.70
C PHE A 12 39.84 -27.42 0.58
N SER A 13 39.08 -27.07 1.61
CA SER A 13 37.65 -26.88 1.50
C SER A 13 37.41 -25.64 0.65
N PHE A 14 37.13 -25.85 -0.65
CA PHE A 14 36.50 -24.81 -1.48
C PHE A 14 35.12 -24.57 -0.92
N ASN A 15 34.99 -23.60 -0.01
CA ASN A 15 33.71 -22.95 0.21
C ASN A 15 33.36 -22.21 -1.08
N SER A 16 32.58 -22.86 -1.96
CA SER A 16 31.91 -22.17 -3.03
C SER A 16 30.91 -21.22 -2.35
N LEU A 17 31.26 -19.93 -2.19
CA LEU A 17 30.29 -18.91 -2.04
C LEU A 17 29.37 -19.00 -3.29
N SER A 18 28.23 -19.67 -3.17
CA SER A 18 27.20 -19.56 -4.17
C SER A 18 26.87 -18.08 -4.24
N ALA A 19 27.19 -17.43 -5.36
CA ALA A 19 26.76 -16.07 -5.60
C ALA A 19 25.24 -16.07 -5.40
N MET A 20 24.75 -15.35 -4.37
CA MET A 20 23.30 -15.26 -4.12
C MET A 20 22.66 -14.74 -5.40
N GLU A 21 21.76 -15.52 -5.96
CA GLU A 21 21.06 -15.17 -7.20
C GLU A 21 20.33 -13.83 -6.98
N LYS A 22 20.64 -12.84 -7.83
CA LYS A 22 20.05 -11.51 -7.73
C LYS A 22 18.52 -11.63 -7.88
N PRO A 23 17.70 -11.01 -6.99
CA PRO A 23 16.24 -11.11 -7.07
C PRO A 23 15.71 -10.72 -8.45
N TYR A 24 14.77 -11.49 -9.00
CA TYR A 24 14.23 -11.25 -10.35
C TYR A 24 13.69 -9.82 -10.53
N HIS A 25 13.05 -9.28 -9.50
CA HIS A 25 12.44 -7.94 -9.56
C HIS A 25 13.45 -6.79 -9.54
N HIS A 26 14.72 -7.06 -9.29
CA HIS A 26 15.79 -6.06 -9.38
C HIS A 26 16.27 -5.87 -10.82
N VAL A 27 16.51 -4.64 -11.22
CA VAL A 27 17.08 -4.27 -12.53
C VAL A 27 18.47 -3.69 -12.33
N TYR A 28 19.47 -4.34 -12.93
CA TYR A 28 20.87 -3.95 -12.81
C TYR A 28 21.43 -3.37 -14.11
N LYS A 29 22.35 -2.42 -13.98
CA LYS A 29 23.26 -1.97 -15.05
C LYS A 29 24.70 -2.25 -14.60
N GLY A 30 25.30 -3.32 -15.12
CA GLY A 30 26.48 -3.92 -14.49
C GLY A 30 26.12 -4.44 -13.10
N ASP A 31 26.88 -4.08 -12.08
CA ASP A 31 26.61 -4.43 -10.67
C ASP A 31 25.75 -3.42 -9.92
N LYS A 32 25.42 -2.31 -10.57
CA LYS A 32 24.61 -1.25 -9.94
C LYS A 32 23.12 -1.56 -10.10
N LEU A 33 22.39 -1.68 -8.97
CA LEU A 33 20.93 -1.70 -8.95
C LEU A 33 20.42 -0.33 -9.42
N VAL A 34 19.65 -0.29 -10.52
CA VAL A 34 19.15 0.95 -11.13
C VAL A 34 17.63 1.10 -11.04
N GLY A 35 16.90 0.03 -10.73
CA GLY A 35 15.45 0.06 -10.61
C GLY A 35 14.85 -1.31 -10.37
N PHE A 36 13.53 -1.38 -10.57
CA PHE A 36 12.73 -2.56 -10.26
C PHE A 36 11.76 -2.89 -11.41
N ARG A 37 11.26 -4.12 -11.40
CA ARG A 37 10.21 -4.63 -12.31
C ARG A 37 9.26 -5.55 -11.55
N ASN A 38 8.08 -5.73 -12.07
CA ASN A 38 7.13 -6.70 -11.51
C ASN A 38 7.64 -8.14 -11.70
N LEU A 39 7.11 -9.07 -10.87
CA LEU A 39 7.29 -10.49 -11.13
C LEU A 39 6.68 -10.86 -12.49
N PRO A 40 7.20 -11.93 -13.14
CA PRO A 40 6.68 -12.39 -14.42
C PRO A 40 5.18 -12.71 -14.32
N ALA A 41 4.42 -12.20 -15.27
CA ALA A 41 3.01 -12.47 -15.37
C ALA A 41 2.60 -12.41 -16.84
N ASP A 42 1.71 -13.34 -17.24
CA ASP A 42 1.14 -13.38 -18.57
C ASP A 42 0.01 -12.36 -18.69
N VAL A 43 0.36 -11.08 -18.58
CA VAL A 43 -0.58 -9.97 -18.73
C VAL A 43 -0.10 -9.03 -19.83
N PRO A 44 -1.01 -8.53 -20.68
CA PRO A 44 -0.67 -7.54 -21.68
C PRO A 44 -0.07 -6.31 -21.01
N THR A 45 0.98 -5.76 -21.58
CA THR A 45 1.51 -4.44 -21.17
C THR A 45 0.80 -3.34 -21.97
N TRP A 46 0.78 -2.11 -21.44
CA TRP A 46 0.24 -0.97 -22.20
C TRP A 46 1.04 -0.65 -23.46
N GLY A 47 2.13 -1.35 -23.69
CA GLY A 47 3.01 -1.18 -24.84
C GLY A 47 3.58 0.23 -24.92
N LYS A 48 3.75 0.72 -26.17
CA LYS A 48 4.24 2.09 -26.44
C LYS A 48 3.13 3.15 -26.50
N LYS A 49 1.90 2.82 -26.06
CA LYS A 49 0.73 3.71 -26.14
C LYS A 49 0.99 4.97 -25.29
N LYS A 50 0.89 6.15 -25.92
CA LYS A 50 1.04 7.43 -25.22
C LYS A 50 -0.24 7.76 -24.46
N TRP A 51 -0.09 8.31 -23.26
CA TRP A 51 -1.22 8.79 -22.47
C TRP A 51 -1.89 10.00 -23.14
N PRO A 52 -3.22 9.94 -23.38
CA PRO A 52 -3.93 11.00 -24.11
C PRO A 52 -4.33 12.16 -23.18
N TRP A 53 -3.37 12.96 -22.75
CA TRP A 53 -3.53 14.02 -21.73
C TRP A 53 -4.71 14.98 -21.99
N SER A 54 -4.90 15.43 -23.25
CA SER A 54 -5.99 16.33 -23.61
C SER A 54 -7.35 15.69 -23.38
N LYS A 55 -7.54 14.45 -23.86
CA LYS A 55 -8.76 13.67 -23.67
C LYS A 55 -9.02 13.36 -22.19
N TRP A 56 -7.99 12.98 -21.46
CA TRP A 56 -8.04 12.77 -20.02
C TRP A 56 -8.51 14.04 -19.29
N SER A 57 -7.88 15.18 -19.55
CA SER A 57 -8.24 16.44 -18.91
C SER A 57 -9.68 16.88 -19.17
N LYS A 58 -10.22 16.59 -20.37
CA LYS A 58 -11.62 16.86 -20.71
C LYS A 58 -12.56 15.93 -19.92
N LEU A 59 -12.41 14.62 -20.09
CA LEU A 59 -13.30 13.62 -19.49
C LEU A 59 -13.30 13.65 -17.96
N LYS A 60 -12.16 13.91 -17.35
CA LYS A 60 -12.05 14.04 -15.89
C LYS A 60 -12.94 15.16 -15.33
N LYS A 61 -13.14 16.26 -16.04
CA LYS A 61 -13.98 17.38 -15.62
C LYS A 61 -15.47 17.05 -15.67
N GLU A 62 -15.87 16.04 -16.43
CA GLU A 62 -17.25 15.60 -16.60
C GLU A 62 -17.69 14.62 -15.48
N ILE A 63 -16.74 14.16 -14.66
CA ILE A 63 -17.06 13.23 -13.55
C ILE A 63 -17.77 14.00 -12.44
N ASN A 64 -18.98 13.52 -12.10
CA ASN A 64 -19.68 14.02 -10.93
C ASN A 64 -18.99 13.53 -9.65
N THR A 65 -18.50 14.47 -8.85
CA THR A 65 -17.76 14.20 -7.61
C THR A 65 -18.61 14.39 -6.35
N TYR A 66 -19.94 14.45 -6.49
CA TYR A 66 -20.83 14.47 -5.34
C TYR A 66 -20.76 13.16 -4.56
N VAL A 67 -20.59 13.24 -3.25
CA VAL A 67 -20.56 12.12 -2.32
C VAL A 67 -21.67 12.29 -1.30
N PRO A 68 -22.63 11.35 -1.19
CA PRO A 68 -23.68 11.39 -0.18
C PRO A 68 -23.13 11.29 1.26
N ASP A 69 -23.87 11.85 2.21
CA ASP A 69 -23.50 11.84 3.64
C ASP A 69 -23.38 10.43 4.22
N GLU A 70 -24.02 9.44 3.60
CA GLU A 70 -23.87 8.03 4.01
C GLU A 70 -22.42 7.51 3.92
N TYR A 71 -21.54 8.16 3.14
CA TYR A 71 -20.12 7.84 3.01
C TYR A 71 -19.21 8.77 3.81
N LEU A 72 -19.74 9.75 4.50
CA LEU A 72 -18.98 10.76 5.21
C LEU A 72 -19.40 10.80 6.69
N LEU A 73 -18.45 11.10 7.57
CA LEU A 73 -18.74 11.53 8.92
C LEU A 73 -18.48 13.04 9.04
N SER A 74 -19.33 13.74 9.78
CA SER A 74 -19.07 15.12 10.15
C SER A 74 -17.84 15.22 11.05
N LYS A 75 -17.18 16.37 11.07
CA LYS A 75 -16.03 16.62 11.95
C LYS A 75 -16.36 16.36 13.41
N LYS A 76 -17.54 16.74 13.86
CA LYS A 76 -18.01 16.51 15.23
C LYS A 76 -18.07 15.01 15.55
N GLU A 77 -18.72 14.20 14.68
CA GLU A 77 -18.79 12.74 14.87
C GLU A 77 -17.42 12.08 14.88
N ILE A 78 -16.50 12.55 14.02
CA ILE A 78 -15.12 12.03 13.98
C ILE A 78 -14.43 12.27 15.33
N LEU A 79 -14.49 13.48 15.87
CA LEU A 79 -13.83 13.82 17.14
C LEU A 79 -14.45 13.07 18.32
N GLU A 80 -15.79 12.98 18.37
CA GLU A 80 -16.50 12.19 19.40
C GLU A 80 -16.14 10.69 19.34
N ASN A 81 -16.02 10.14 18.13
CA ASN A 81 -15.60 8.75 17.95
C ASN A 81 -14.13 8.53 18.39
N ILE A 82 -13.25 9.49 18.12
CA ILE A 82 -11.85 9.42 18.58
C ILE A 82 -11.78 9.40 20.11
N GLU A 83 -12.54 10.25 20.78
CA GLU A 83 -12.59 10.30 22.24
C GLU A 83 -13.14 9.00 22.82
N ARG A 84 -14.23 8.47 22.26
CA ARG A 84 -14.83 7.20 22.67
C ARG A 84 -13.89 6.01 22.48
N MET A 85 -13.03 6.04 21.47
CA MET A 85 -12.06 5.00 21.13
C MET A 85 -10.68 5.25 21.75
N ASN A 86 -10.57 6.18 22.69
CA ASN A 86 -9.31 6.46 23.38
C ASN A 86 -8.78 5.18 24.05
N ASN A 87 -7.51 4.85 23.79
CA ASN A 87 -6.83 3.63 24.27
C ASN A 87 -7.39 2.29 23.75
N VAL A 88 -8.39 2.30 22.86
CA VAL A 88 -8.92 1.06 22.25
C VAL A 88 -8.16 0.77 20.96
N PRO A 89 -7.62 -0.45 20.74
CA PRO A 89 -7.06 -0.84 19.45
C PRO A 89 -8.12 -0.70 18.36
N SER A 90 -7.86 0.21 17.42
CA SER A 90 -8.84 0.60 16.41
C SER A 90 -8.18 0.99 15.08
N ILE A 91 -8.96 1.04 14.03
CA ILE A 91 -8.53 1.50 12.71
C ILE A 91 -9.47 2.58 12.20
N GLN A 92 -8.90 3.63 11.63
CA GLN A 92 -9.61 4.79 11.07
C GLN A 92 -9.24 4.99 9.61
N TRP A 93 -10.25 5.20 8.76
CA TRP A 93 -10.02 5.58 7.37
C TRP A 93 -9.90 7.10 7.22
N LEU A 94 -8.79 7.55 6.64
CA LEU A 94 -8.50 8.97 6.44
C LEU A 94 -8.85 9.45 5.01
N GLY A 95 -9.52 8.60 4.24
CA GLY A 95 -9.79 8.80 2.82
C GLY A 95 -8.64 8.29 1.95
N HIS A 96 -8.94 8.07 0.66
CA HIS A 96 -8.03 7.48 -0.32
C HIS A 96 -7.43 6.15 0.19
N ASN A 97 -6.10 6.03 0.21
CA ASN A 97 -5.42 4.88 0.82
C ASN A 97 -4.85 5.18 2.22
N GLY A 98 -5.26 6.31 2.83
CA GLY A 98 -4.78 6.75 4.14
C GLY A 98 -5.48 6.02 5.29
N TRP A 99 -4.72 5.32 6.14
CA TRP A 99 -5.22 4.59 7.29
C TRP A 99 -4.43 4.90 8.55
N LEU A 100 -5.15 5.10 9.66
CA LEU A 100 -4.56 5.25 10.98
C LEU A 100 -5.00 4.09 11.88
N ILE A 101 -4.04 3.21 12.21
CA ILE A 101 -4.25 2.14 13.19
C ILE A 101 -3.79 2.68 14.53
N ARG A 102 -4.72 2.78 15.48
CA ARG A 102 -4.51 3.35 16.81
C ARG A 102 -4.25 2.26 17.82
N ASN A 103 -3.31 2.52 18.70
CA ASN A 103 -3.02 1.71 19.89
C ASN A 103 -2.77 0.21 19.63
N LEU A 104 -2.29 -0.14 18.43
CA LEU A 104 -1.88 -1.52 18.15
C LEU A 104 -0.58 -1.84 18.89
N GLN A 105 -0.64 -2.74 19.86
CA GLN A 105 0.50 -3.04 20.72
C GLN A 105 1.13 -1.76 21.34
N GLY A 106 0.27 -0.80 21.74
CA GLY A 106 0.68 0.49 22.28
C GLY A 106 1.30 1.44 21.24
N LYS A 107 1.09 1.21 19.93
CA LYS A 107 1.63 2.02 18.84
C LYS A 107 0.54 2.59 17.95
N ASN A 108 0.73 3.83 17.51
CA ASN A 108 -0.07 4.44 16.45
C ASN A 108 0.68 4.31 15.12
N ILE A 109 0.05 3.64 14.17
CA ILE A 109 0.61 3.34 12.85
C ILE A 109 -0.16 4.12 11.80
N LEU A 110 0.55 4.89 11.00
CA LEU A 110 -0.02 5.66 9.89
C LEU A 110 0.45 5.02 8.57
N PHE A 111 -0.49 4.71 7.68
CA PHE A 111 -0.24 4.09 6.39
C PHE A 111 -0.70 5.00 5.26
N ASP A 112 0.16 5.25 4.27
CA ASP A 112 -0.08 6.06 3.06
C ASP A 112 -0.90 7.34 3.31
N PRO A 113 -0.56 8.19 4.28
CA PRO A 113 -1.40 9.32 4.63
C PRO A 113 -1.35 10.40 3.56
N VAL A 114 -2.54 10.79 3.09
CA VAL A 114 -2.73 11.91 2.18
C VAL A 114 -3.77 12.83 2.78
N LEU A 115 -3.33 13.91 3.42
CA LEU A 115 -4.20 14.91 4.06
C LEU A 115 -4.16 16.25 3.30
N GLY A 116 -3.41 16.31 2.19
CA GLY A 116 -3.37 17.47 1.32
C GLY A 116 -4.63 17.61 0.45
N ASP A 117 -4.92 18.85 0.03
CA ASP A 117 -6.05 19.17 -0.86
C ASP A 117 -5.75 18.82 -2.32
N THR A 118 -4.50 18.56 -2.66
CA THR A 118 -4.06 18.29 -4.01
C THR A 118 -2.93 17.28 -4.01
N ILE A 119 -3.03 16.24 -4.84
CA ILE A 119 -1.97 15.26 -5.07
C ILE A 119 -1.19 15.61 -6.33
N GLY A 120 0.13 15.66 -6.19
CA GLY A 120 1.04 15.99 -7.28
C GLY A 120 2.35 16.58 -6.77
N PRO A 121 3.20 17.12 -7.67
CA PRO A 121 4.47 17.69 -7.27
C PRO A 121 4.32 18.73 -6.15
N MET A 122 4.98 18.50 -5.03
CA MET A 122 4.93 19.32 -3.81
C MET A 122 3.51 19.60 -3.26
N SER A 123 2.50 18.78 -3.65
CA SER A 123 1.08 18.95 -3.33
C SER A 123 0.49 20.29 -3.81
N LEU A 124 1.03 20.86 -4.90
CA LEU A 124 0.59 22.12 -5.47
C LEU A 124 -0.21 21.94 -6.77
N PHE A 125 0.15 20.96 -7.59
CA PHE A 125 -0.42 20.74 -8.92
C PHE A 125 -0.88 19.28 -9.03
N GLY A 126 -2.09 19.05 -9.60
CA GLY A 126 -2.58 17.69 -9.85
C GLY A 126 -4.07 17.51 -9.57
N SER A 127 -4.46 16.32 -9.12
CA SER A 127 -5.85 16.04 -8.80
C SER A 127 -6.24 16.67 -7.46
N LYS A 128 -7.31 17.44 -7.47
CA LYS A 128 -7.87 18.04 -6.24
C LYS A 128 -8.71 17.00 -5.48
N ARG A 129 -8.62 17.07 -4.16
CA ARG A 129 -9.50 16.34 -3.26
C ARG A 129 -10.94 16.86 -3.42
N TYR A 130 -11.92 15.96 -3.48
CA TYR A 130 -13.32 16.31 -3.59
C TYR A 130 -14.16 15.93 -2.36
N THR A 131 -13.56 15.31 -1.35
CA THR A 131 -14.18 15.04 -0.04
C THR A 131 -13.43 15.76 1.07
N PRO A 132 -14.10 16.09 2.19
CA PRO A 132 -13.43 16.72 3.32
C PRO A 132 -12.26 15.90 3.86
N VAL A 133 -11.24 16.59 4.37
CA VAL A 133 -10.16 15.96 5.13
C VAL A 133 -10.69 15.58 6.52
N PRO A 134 -10.66 14.29 6.92
CA PRO A 134 -11.26 13.89 8.19
C PRO A 134 -10.47 14.39 9.41
N LEU A 135 -9.14 14.47 9.30
CA LEU A 135 -8.25 14.97 10.34
C LEU A 135 -7.22 15.94 9.77
N GLU A 136 -7.05 17.05 10.44
CA GLU A 136 -5.93 17.96 10.18
C GLU A 136 -4.63 17.38 10.77
N LEU A 137 -3.48 17.86 10.31
CA LEU A 137 -2.17 17.38 10.79
C LEU A 137 -1.96 17.54 12.30
N ASN A 138 -2.53 18.57 12.90
CA ASN A 138 -2.43 18.83 14.34
C ASN A 138 -3.41 17.99 15.17
N GLU A 139 -4.38 17.33 14.54
CA GLU A 139 -5.33 16.42 15.18
C GLU A 139 -4.87 14.95 15.12
N LEU A 140 -3.81 14.67 14.37
CA LEU A 140 -3.20 13.35 14.39
C LEU A 140 -2.63 13.06 15.79
N PRO A 141 -2.80 11.84 16.32
CA PRO A 141 -2.10 11.45 17.54
C PRO A 141 -0.59 11.42 17.30
N LYS A 142 0.18 11.26 18.38
CA LYS A 142 1.61 10.94 18.23
C LYS A 142 1.75 9.68 17.38
N ILE A 143 2.46 9.78 16.25
CA ILE A 143 2.72 8.65 15.36
C ILE A 143 4.00 7.95 15.78
N ASP A 144 3.94 6.64 15.99
CA ASP A 144 5.10 5.82 16.33
C ASP A 144 5.71 5.15 15.09
N ILE A 145 4.84 4.73 14.16
CA ILE A 145 5.23 4.03 12.93
C ILE A 145 4.54 4.68 11.74
N LEU A 146 5.30 4.93 10.69
CA LEU A 146 4.80 5.40 9.39
C LEU A 146 5.18 4.38 8.32
N ILE A 147 4.21 3.97 7.51
CA ILE A 147 4.42 2.99 6.44
C ILE A 147 3.99 3.63 5.12
N ILE A 148 4.84 3.58 4.10
CA ILE A 148 4.55 4.08 2.75
C ILE A 148 4.71 2.94 1.77
N SER A 149 3.66 2.69 0.98
CA SER A 149 3.63 1.59 0.01
C SER A 149 4.51 1.84 -1.20
N HIS A 150 4.49 3.04 -1.76
CA HIS A 150 5.28 3.42 -2.94
C HIS A 150 5.34 4.93 -3.14
N HIS A 151 6.00 5.39 -4.21
CA HIS A 151 6.31 6.79 -4.42
C HIS A 151 5.35 7.56 -5.34
N HIS A 152 4.13 7.08 -5.64
CA HIS A 152 3.14 7.94 -6.26
C HIS A 152 2.69 9.06 -5.31
N PHE A 153 2.31 10.20 -5.86
CA PHE A 153 1.99 11.39 -5.07
C PHE A 153 0.78 11.21 -4.16
N ASP A 154 -0.14 10.34 -4.53
CA ASP A 154 -1.35 9.99 -3.77
C ASP A 154 -1.13 8.93 -2.68
N HIS A 155 0.12 8.51 -2.47
CA HIS A 155 0.55 7.66 -1.34
C HIS A 155 1.69 8.32 -0.55
N ARG A 156 2.45 9.20 -1.22
CA ARG A 156 3.57 9.95 -0.68
C ARG A 156 3.28 11.44 -0.70
N ASP A 157 2.21 11.88 -0.04
CA ASP A 157 1.85 13.29 -0.01
C ASP A 157 2.92 14.13 0.72
N TYR A 158 3.60 14.99 -0.06
CA TYR A 158 4.69 15.81 0.44
C TYR A 158 4.27 16.73 1.60
N ARG A 159 3.08 17.37 1.49
CA ARG A 159 2.54 18.27 2.51
C ARG A 159 2.31 17.55 3.82
N THR A 160 1.65 16.39 3.78
CA THR A 160 1.41 15.55 4.95
C THR A 160 2.71 15.09 5.58
N LEU A 161 3.61 14.48 4.80
CA LEU A 161 4.87 13.93 5.31
C LEU A 161 5.80 15.00 5.88
N ARG A 162 5.81 16.19 5.28
CA ARG A 162 6.56 17.34 5.81
C ARG A 162 5.95 17.90 7.08
N GLY A 163 4.62 17.89 7.21
CA GLY A 163 3.86 18.47 8.32
C GLY A 163 3.78 17.60 9.57
N ILE A 164 3.96 16.27 9.45
CA ILE A 164 3.97 15.36 10.62
C ILE A 164 5.04 15.82 11.63
N LYS A 165 4.63 15.89 12.89
CA LYS A 165 5.52 16.22 14.02
C LYS A 165 6.37 15.00 14.42
N ASN A 166 7.34 15.19 15.33
CA ASN A 166 8.20 14.15 15.93
C ASN A 166 8.86 13.16 14.93
N LYS A 167 9.16 13.60 13.71
CA LYS A 167 9.77 12.76 12.63
C LYS A 167 11.05 12.04 13.02
N LYS A 168 11.81 12.58 13.99
CA LYS A 168 13.06 11.97 14.48
C LYS A 168 12.82 10.66 15.25
N ASP A 169 11.63 10.53 15.84
CA ASP A 169 11.26 9.39 16.71
C ASP A 169 10.46 8.32 15.98
N ILE A 170 9.84 8.67 14.84
CA ILE A 170 9.02 7.76 14.04
C ILE A 170 9.89 6.70 13.37
N GLU A 171 9.53 5.43 13.55
CA GLU A 171 10.03 4.32 12.73
C GLU A 171 9.30 4.35 11.39
N ILE A 172 9.99 4.73 10.32
CA ILE A 172 9.39 4.75 8.98
C ILE A 172 9.80 3.51 8.18
N PHE A 173 8.82 2.88 7.54
CA PHE A 173 8.97 1.73 6.64
C PHE A 173 8.65 2.16 5.22
N VAL A 174 9.59 1.95 4.33
CA VAL A 174 9.52 2.40 2.94
C VAL A 174 10.11 1.36 2.00
N PRO A 175 9.71 1.33 0.73
CA PRO A 175 10.32 0.44 -0.26
C PRO A 175 11.78 0.82 -0.55
N LEU A 176 12.55 -0.11 -1.08
CA LEU A 176 13.95 0.10 -1.45
C LEU A 176 14.15 1.33 -2.34
N ARG A 177 15.31 2.00 -2.13
CA ARG A 177 15.79 3.22 -2.81
C ARG A 177 14.94 4.48 -2.52
N SER A 178 14.16 4.46 -1.43
CA SER A 178 13.30 5.57 -1.00
C SER A 178 13.93 6.46 0.08
N LYS A 179 14.92 5.97 0.81
CA LYS A 179 15.49 6.55 2.03
C LYS A 179 15.88 8.02 1.92
N ASN A 180 16.52 8.41 0.82
CA ASN A 180 17.04 9.77 0.69
C ASN A 180 15.94 10.84 0.71
N PHE A 181 14.79 10.54 0.13
CA PHE A 181 13.63 11.43 0.18
C PHE A 181 13.16 11.66 1.63
N TYR A 182 12.96 10.60 2.42
CA TYR A 182 12.47 10.74 3.79
C TYR A 182 13.52 11.35 4.71
N LYS A 183 14.81 11.06 4.48
CA LYS A 183 15.92 11.71 5.18
C LYS A 183 15.91 13.24 4.97
N SER A 184 15.62 13.70 3.74
CA SER A 184 15.52 15.14 3.43
C SER A 184 14.33 15.83 4.13
N LEU A 185 13.28 15.08 4.49
CA LEU A 185 12.14 15.57 5.26
C LEU A 185 12.39 15.58 6.78
N GLY A 186 13.53 15.06 7.26
CA GLY A 186 13.92 15.04 8.66
C GLY A 186 13.65 13.74 9.41
N TYR A 187 13.18 12.69 8.74
CA TYR A 187 13.07 11.34 9.33
C TYR A 187 14.45 10.76 9.61
N LYS A 188 14.64 10.09 10.76
CA LYS A 188 15.93 9.53 11.17
C LYS A 188 15.96 8.01 11.20
N LYS A 189 14.85 7.37 11.59
CA LYS A 189 14.74 5.92 11.74
C LYS A 189 14.06 5.31 10.51
N ILE A 190 14.81 5.20 9.39
CA ILE A 190 14.29 4.81 8.10
C ILE A 190 14.65 3.36 7.81
N ASN A 191 13.64 2.52 7.64
CA ASN A 191 13.73 1.11 7.30
C ASN A 191 13.31 0.93 5.83
N GLU A 192 14.30 0.79 4.95
CA GLU A 192 14.04 0.37 3.57
C GLU A 192 13.92 -1.15 3.55
N LEU A 193 12.84 -1.68 3.01
CA LEU A 193 12.60 -3.11 2.89
C LEU A 193 12.45 -3.52 1.43
N ASP A 194 13.06 -4.64 1.09
CA ASP A 194 12.78 -5.39 -0.12
C ASP A 194 11.56 -6.30 0.09
N TRP A 195 11.00 -6.85 -0.99
CA TRP A 195 9.94 -7.84 -0.88
C TRP A 195 10.40 -9.04 -0.05
N ASP A 196 9.53 -9.46 0.87
CA ASP A 196 9.72 -10.52 1.86
C ASP A 196 10.69 -10.19 3.00
N GLU A 197 11.34 -9.02 2.97
CA GLU A 197 12.09 -8.53 4.13
C GLU A 197 11.14 -8.03 5.24
N SER A 198 11.62 -8.06 6.47
CA SER A 198 10.84 -7.66 7.64
C SER A 198 11.68 -7.07 8.76
N LYS A 199 11.05 -6.24 9.60
CA LYS A 199 11.61 -5.76 10.86
C LYS A 199 10.59 -5.90 11.98
N LYS A 200 11.06 -6.22 13.19
CA LYS A 200 10.24 -6.24 14.42
C LYS A 200 10.38 -4.94 15.19
N ILE A 201 9.26 -4.44 15.70
CA ILE A 201 9.19 -3.34 16.66
C ILE A 201 8.42 -3.87 17.88
N GLY A 202 9.14 -4.32 18.90
CA GLY A 202 8.55 -5.09 19.99
C GLY A 202 7.94 -6.39 19.45
N ASN A 203 6.68 -6.64 19.78
CA ASN A 203 5.94 -7.85 19.33
C ASN A 203 5.33 -7.70 17.92
N LEU A 204 5.38 -6.51 17.33
CA LEU A 204 4.87 -6.26 15.99
C LEU A 204 5.95 -6.54 14.94
N LYS A 205 5.70 -7.47 14.03
CA LYS A 205 6.52 -7.70 12.84
C LYS A 205 5.88 -7.03 11.64
N ILE A 206 6.66 -6.23 10.92
CA ILE A 206 6.26 -5.53 9.70
C ILE A 206 7.10 -6.10 8.56
N SER A 207 6.42 -6.66 7.56
CA SER A 207 7.07 -7.25 6.39
C SER A 207 6.62 -6.54 5.12
N ALA A 208 7.56 -6.15 4.25
CA ALA A 208 7.22 -5.73 2.90
C ALA A 208 6.86 -6.96 2.06
N LYS A 209 5.86 -6.82 1.21
CA LYS A 209 5.33 -7.89 0.38
C LYS A 209 5.17 -7.42 -1.07
N THR A 210 5.21 -8.38 -1.99
CA THR A 210 5.02 -8.06 -3.40
C THR A 210 3.67 -7.39 -3.64
N SER A 211 3.66 -6.42 -4.54
CA SER A 211 2.48 -5.92 -5.23
C SER A 211 2.77 -5.82 -6.73
N TYR A 212 1.73 -5.79 -7.55
CA TYR A 212 1.86 -5.68 -9.00
C TYR A 212 1.55 -4.25 -9.43
N HIS A 213 2.56 -3.39 -9.39
CA HIS A 213 2.38 -1.96 -9.60
C HIS A 213 3.62 -1.33 -10.27
N TRP A 214 3.87 -0.07 -10.02
CA TRP A 214 5.00 0.71 -10.50
C TRP A 214 5.22 1.93 -9.60
N SER A 215 6.30 2.67 -9.82
CA SER A 215 6.62 3.87 -9.04
C SER A 215 7.17 4.96 -9.95
N LYS A 216 6.76 6.20 -9.68
CA LYS A 216 7.26 7.39 -10.38
C LYS A 216 6.85 8.67 -9.65
N THR A 217 7.73 9.67 -9.62
CA THR A 217 7.44 11.03 -9.12
C THR A 217 8.03 12.13 -10.00
N GLY A 218 9.16 11.87 -10.62
CA GLY A 218 9.84 12.79 -11.52
C GLY A 218 9.61 12.47 -13.00
N LEU A 219 10.37 13.12 -13.86
CA LEU A 219 10.30 12.88 -15.32
C LEU A 219 11.01 11.57 -15.71
N PHE A 220 12.09 11.21 -15.02
CA PHE A 220 13.00 10.13 -15.42
C PHE A 220 13.19 9.02 -14.40
N ASP A 221 12.47 9.05 -13.27
CA ASP A 221 12.62 8.14 -12.12
C ASP A 221 11.67 6.95 -12.12
N ARG A 222 11.08 6.59 -13.30
CA ARG A 222 10.15 5.47 -13.38
C ARG A 222 10.80 4.18 -12.91
N ASN A 223 10.17 3.54 -11.91
CA ASN A 223 10.60 2.29 -11.31
C ASN A 223 12.00 2.32 -10.68
N GLU A 224 12.55 3.50 -10.39
CA GLU A 224 13.82 3.60 -9.64
C GLU A 224 13.67 3.27 -8.16
N THR A 225 12.48 3.44 -7.60
CA THR A 225 12.10 3.00 -6.25
C THR A 225 11.16 1.81 -6.34
N LEU A 226 11.25 0.88 -5.39
CA LEU A 226 10.34 -0.26 -5.31
C LEU A 226 8.93 0.17 -4.88
N TRP A 227 7.96 -0.69 -5.00
CA TRP A 227 6.58 -0.61 -4.50
C TRP A 227 6.26 -1.87 -3.73
N SER A 228 5.45 -1.75 -2.67
CA SER A 228 5.20 -2.88 -1.77
C SER A 228 3.82 -2.78 -1.12
N SER A 229 3.20 -3.93 -0.88
CA SER A 229 2.22 -4.10 0.17
C SER A 229 2.93 -4.39 1.49
N TYR A 230 2.22 -4.32 2.62
CA TYR A 230 2.80 -4.64 3.92
C TYR A 230 1.92 -5.62 4.70
N LEU A 231 2.57 -6.57 5.38
CA LEU A 231 1.94 -7.48 6.32
C LEU A 231 2.34 -7.09 7.74
N LEU A 232 1.35 -6.81 8.58
CA LEU A 232 1.52 -6.61 10.02
C LEU A 232 1.15 -7.90 10.74
N GLU A 233 2.06 -8.39 11.60
CA GLU A 233 1.90 -9.64 12.33
C GLU A 233 2.17 -9.43 13.82
N TRP A 234 1.23 -9.82 14.68
CA TRP A 234 1.39 -9.81 16.14
C TRP A 234 0.47 -10.85 16.80
N ASN A 235 0.94 -11.55 17.82
CA ASN A 235 0.16 -12.51 18.60
C ASN A 235 -0.68 -13.47 17.73
N GLY A 236 -0.12 -13.99 16.65
CA GLY A 236 -0.79 -14.88 15.70
C GLY A 236 -1.82 -14.20 14.78
N LYS A 237 -2.09 -12.92 14.94
CA LYS A 237 -2.98 -12.12 14.08
C LYS A 237 -2.21 -11.48 12.95
N LYS A 238 -2.84 -11.32 11.78
CA LYS A 238 -2.23 -10.77 10.57
C LYS A 238 -3.19 -9.85 9.86
N ILE A 239 -2.72 -8.68 9.46
CA ILE A 239 -3.44 -7.77 8.57
C ILE A 239 -2.57 -7.36 7.39
N TRP A 240 -3.22 -7.19 6.24
CA TRP A 240 -2.57 -6.80 5.00
C TRP A 240 -2.93 -5.37 4.64
N LEU A 241 -1.90 -4.53 4.45
CA LEU A 241 -2.02 -3.17 3.94
C LEU A 241 -1.60 -3.18 2.48
N GLY A 242 -2.57 -3.08 1.56
CA GLY A 242 -2.37 -3.38 0.15
C GLY A 242 -1.51 -2.37 -0.59
N GLY A 243 -1.64 -1.08 -0.31
CA GLY A 243 -1.17 -0.05 -1.22
C GLY A 243 -1.89 -0.20 -2.57
N ASP A 244 -1.19 0.13 -3.66
CA ASP A 244 -1.68 -0.09 -5.00
C ASP A 244 -1.16 -1.40 -5.59
N SER A 245 -2.05 -2.13 -6.24
CA SER A 245 -1.70 -3.36 -6.96
C SER A 245 -2.77 -3.73 -7.98
N GLY A 246 -2.34 -4.27 -9.11
CA GLY A 246 -3.20 -5.11 -9.93
C GLY A 246 -3.29 -6.50 -9.35
N PHE A 247 -4.30 -7.28 -9.79
CA PHE A 247 -4.49 -8.65 -9.36
C PHE A 247 -3.96 -9.65 -10.39
N ILE A 248 -2.92 -10.38 -10.02
CA ILE A 248 -2.38 -11.52 -10.77
C ILE A 248 -2.54 -12.76 -9.90
N LYS A 249 -3.55 -13.54 -10.19
CA LYS A 249 -3.98 -14.68 -9.36
C LYS A 249 -2.81 -15.57 -8.91
N LYS A 250 -1.96 -16.02 -9.82
CA LYS A 250 -0.82 -16.89 -9.52
C LYS A 250 0.15 -16.30 -8.51
N ILE A 251 0.40 -14.97 -8.58
CA ILE A 251 1.29 -14.27 -7.65
C ILE A 251 0.65 -14.26 -6.27
N PHE A 252 -0.61 -13.84 -6.17
CA PHE A 252 -1.29 -13.68 -4.87
C PHE A 252 -1.68 -15.00 -4.22
N ASP A 253 -1.98 -16.04 -4.99
CA ASP A 253 -2.15 -17.41 -4.46
C ASP A 253 -0.87 -17.88 -3.76
N ASN A 254 0.29 -17.73 -4.40
CA ASN A 254 1.59 -18.09 -3.82
C ASN A 254 1.90 -17.26 -2.54
N VAL A 255 1.57 -15.98 -2.54
CA VAL A 255 1.71 -15.13 -1.34
C VAL A 255 0.80 -15.62 -0.22
N GLY A 256 -0.48 -15.89 -0.50
CA GLY A 256 -1.44 -16.37 0.48
C GLY A 256 -1.10 -17.75 1.06
N GLU A 257 -0.54 -18.64 0.25
CA GLU A 257 -0.04 -19.94 0.72
C GLU A 257 1.11 -19.79 1.71
N LYS A 258 2.08 -18.93 1.39
CA LYS A 258 3.23 -18.66 2.28
C LYS A 258 2.83 -17.98 3.58
N ILE A 259 1.83 -17.09 3.55
CA ILE A 259 1.39 -16.33 4.73
C ILE A 259 0.49 -17.18 5.64
N GLY A 260 -0.32 -18.07 5.08
CA GLY A 260 -1.17 -18.99 5.85
C GLY A 260 -2.44 -18.35 6.42
N GLY A 261 -2.96 -17.29 5.79
CA GLY A 261 -4.22 -16.65 6.17
C GLY A 261 -4.04 -15.31 6.89
N ILE A 262 -5.02 -14.43 6.68
CA ILE A 262 -5.01 -13.03 7.12
C ILE A 262 -6.36 -12.72 7.76
N SER A 263 -6.38 -11.96 8.87
CA SER A 263 -7.63 -11.53 9.50
C SER A 263 -8.44 -10.63 8.57
N PHE A 264 -7.80 -9.59 8.03
CA PHE A 264 -8.38 -8.77 6.96
C PHE A 264 -7.30 -8.19 6.06
N ALA A 265 -7.71 -7.86 4.83
CA ALA A 265 -6.87 -7.16 3.86
C ALA A 265 -7.51 -5.82 3.48
N ILE A 266 -6.74 -4.74 3.48
CA ILE A 266 -7.11 -3.44 2.94
C ILE A 266 -6.63 -3.40 1.50
N LEU A 267 -7.55 -3.28 0.54
CA LEU A 267 -7.25 -3.36 -0.88
C LEU A 267 -7.90 -2.21 -1.66
N GLY A 268 -7.19 -1.68 -2.65
CA GLY A 268 -7.73 -0.68 -3.57
C GLY A 268 -8.90 -1.25 -4.36
N ILE A 269 -9.96 -0.46 -4.55
CA ILE A 269 -11.16 -0.85 -5.30
C ILE A 269 -11.52 0.14 -6.41
N ALA A 270 -10.65 1.12 -6.69
CA ALA A 270 -10.87 2.17 -7.68
C ALA A 270 -9.63 2.38 -8.57
N ALA A 271 -9.68 3.39 -9.42
CA ALA A 271 -8.66 3.70 -10.44
C ALA A 271 -8.53 2.61 -11.53
N TYR A 272 -9.65 2.05 -11.98
CA TYR A 272 -9.66 0.91 -12.90
C TYR A 272 -10.26 1.20 -14.28
N ASP A 273 -11.03 2.27 -14.49
CA ASP A 273 -11.67 2.54 -15.79
C ASP A 273 -10.90 3.57 -16.63
N PHE A 274 -10.27 3.08 -17.69
CA PHE A 274 -9.57 3.87 -18.69
C PHE A 274 -10.01 3.57 -20.12
N LYS A 275 -11.15 2.88 -20.30
CA LYS A 275 -11.64 2.45 -21.62
C LYS A 275 -11.82 3.61 -22.59
N ALA A 276 -12.43 4.71 -22.13
CA ALA A 276 -12.61 5.90 -22.94
C ALA A 276 -11.27 6.55 -23.37
N LEU A 277 -10.17 6.25 -22.69
CA LEU A 277 -8.83 6.70 -23.08
C LEU A 277 -8.12 5.71 -24.04
N GLY A 278 -8.79 4.62 -24.39
CA GLY A 278 -8.27 3.59 -25.27
C GLY A 278 -7.42 2.52 -24.55
N PHE A 279 -7.58 2.35 -23.24
CA PHE A 279 -6.99 1.27 -22.47
C PHE A 279 -8.11 0.39 -21.92
N ASP A 280 -8.22 -0.82 -22.43
CA ASP A 280 -9.34 -1.72 -22.12
C ASP A 280 -9.31 -2.20 -20.67
N ARG A 281 -8.12 -2.24 -20.06
CA ARG A 281 -7.91 -2.67 -18.68
C ARG A 281 -6.68 -2.00 -18.10
N THR A 282 -6.73 -1.68 -16.79
CA THR A 282 -5.52 -1.42 -16.02
C THR A 282 -5.07 -2.69 -15.32
N PHE A 283 -3.80 -3.04 -15.46
CA PHE A 283 -3.19 -4.18 -14.75
C PHE A 283 -2.50 -3.74 -13.46
N MET A 284 -2.55 -2.44 -13.15
CA MET A 284 -1.84 -1.81 -12.04
C MET A 284 -2.76 -1.48 -10.86
N HIS A 285 -4.07 -1.62 -11.05
CA HIS A 285 -5.10 -1.45 -10.03
C HIS A 285 -6.14 -2.56 -10.16
N THR A 286 -6.80 -2.88 -9.06
CA THR A 286 -7.92 -3.79 -9.02
C THR A 286 -9.25 -3.05 -9.18
N ASN A 287 -10.19 -3.63 -9.93
CA ASN A 287 -11.59 -3.26 -9.80
C ASN A 287 -12.19 -3.93 -8.53
N PRO A 288 -13.41 -3.54 -8.12
CA PRO A 288 -14.03 -4.05 -6.90
C PRO A 288 -14.11 -5.58 -6.78
N LYS A 289 -14.41 -6.28 -7.89
CA LYS A 289 -14.45 -7.74 -7.91
C LYS A 289 -13.05 -8.34 -7.78
N GLU A 290 -12.08 -7.82 -8.51
CA GLU A 290 -10.69 -8.28 -8.47
C GLU A 290 -10.06 -8.07 -7.08
N ALA A 291 -10.41 -7.00 -6.36
CA ALA A 291 -9.96 -6.80 -4.98
C ALA A 291 -10.47 -7.92 -4.04
N LEU A 292 -11.72 -8.34 -4.20
CA LEU A 292 -12.26 -9.48 -3.44
C LEU A 292 -11.59 -10.80 -3.84
N GLU A 293 -11.35 -11.04 -5.14
CA GLU A 293 -10.62 -12.21 -5.63
C GLU A 293 -9.18 -12.24 -5.09
N MET A 294 -8.50 -11.07 -5.04
CA MET A 294 -7.18 -10.95 -4.40
C MET A 294 -7.26 -11.29 -2.91
N GLY A 295 -8.31 -10.83 -2.21
CA GLY A 295 -8.56 -11.19 -0.82
C GLY A 295 -8.68 -12.71 -0.62
N LYS A 296 -9.37 -13.43 -1.53
CA LYS A 296 -9.44 -14.90 -1.51
C LYS A 296 -8.07 -15.54 -1.72
N SER A 297 -7.31 -15.07 -2.71
CA SER A 297 -5.94 -15.55 -2.96
C SER A 297 -5.04 -15.35 -1.74
N LEU A 298 -5.15 -14.23 -1.04
CA LEU A 298 -4.46 -13.93 0.21
C LEU A 298 -5.02 -14.69 1.43
N LYS A 299 -6.09 -15.46 1.27
CA LYS A 299 -6.80 -16.15 2.37
C LYS A 299 -7.26 -15.18 3.47
N ALA A 300 -7.69 -13.98 3.10
CA ALA A 300 -8.23 -12.97 4.01
C ALA A 300 -9.67 -13.34 4.41
N LYS A 301 -9.98 -13.26 5.71
CA LYS A 301 -11.35 -13.49 6.21
C LYS A 301 -12.28 -12.35 5.78
N LYS A 302 -11.78 -11.10 5.84
CA LYS A 302 -12.52 -9.89 5.44
C LYS A 302 -11.67 -9.07 4.47
N VAL A 303 -12.32 -8.32 3.60
CA VAL A 303 -11.66 -7.34 2.72
C VAL A 303 -12.25 -5.96 2.98
N ILE A 304 -11.39 -4.99 3.20
CA ILE A 304 -11.75 -3.58 3.39
C ILE A 304 -11.40 -2.85 2.10
N GLY A 305 -12.39 -2.22 1.48
CA GLY A 305 -12.19 -1.40 0.29
C GLY A 305 -11.44 -0.10 0.63
N SER A 306 -10.49 0.28 -0.21
CA SER A 306 -9.65 1.47 -0.09
C SER A 306 -9.48 2.16 -1.43
N HIS A 307 -8.77 3.29 -1.47
CA HIS A 307 -8.35 4.00 -2.68
C HIS A 307 -9.50 4.62 -3.50
N PHE A 308 -10.60 5.00 -2.87
CA PHE A 308 -11.79 5.57 -3.52
C PHE A 308 -12.30 6.82 -2.79
N LEU A 309 -13.34 7.50 -3.30
CA LEU A 309 -14.03 8.67 -2.72
C LEU A 309 -13.13 9.85 -2.31
N THR A 310 -11.99 10.07 -2.93
CA THR A 310 -11.10 11.16 -2.51
C THR A 310 -10.54 11.97 -3.66
N PHE A 311 -10.01 11.32 -4.68
CA PHE A 311 -9.41 11.94 -5.86
C PHE A 311 -9.91 11.26 -7.13
N VAL A 312 -10.15 12.05 -8.19
CA VAL A 312 -10.44 11.47 -9.51
C VAL A 312 -9.14 11.04 -10.16
N LEU A 313 -8.92 9.73 -10.26
CA LEU A 313 -7.72 9.12 -10.86
C LEU A 313 -8.01 8.33 -12.14
N SER A 314 -9.26 7.96 -12.38
CA SER A 314 -9.76 7.23 -13.53
C SER A 314 -11.15 7.71 -13.91
N LEU A 315 -11.86 7.02 -14.78
CA LEU A 315 -13.12 7.51 -15.37
C LEU A 315 -14.38 6.78 -14.86
N GLU A 316 -14.26 5.86 -13.90
CA GLU A 316 -15.43 5.30 -13.23
C GLU A 316 -16.17 6.38 -12.42
N LYS A 317 -17.49 6.21 -12.27
CA LYS A 317 -18.28 7.08 -11.36
C LYS A 317 -17.80 6.89 -9.93
N VAL A 318 -17.69 7.97 -9.18
CA VAL A 318 -17.08 7.93 -7.83
C VAL A 318 -17.80 7.01 -6.83
N LEU A 319 -19.09 6.71 -7.06
CA LEU A 319 -19.88 5.80 -6.23
C LEU A 319 -19.92 4.35 -6.73
N ASP A 320 -19.42 4.07 -7.95
CA ASP A 320 -19.39 2.70 -8.48
C ASP A 320 -18.47 1.78 -7.66
N PRO A 321 -17.26 2.18 -7.22
CA PRO A 321 -16.38 1.29 -6.47
C PRO A 321 -17.02 0.69 -5.21
N PRO A 322 -17.56 1.45 -4.24
CA PRO A 322 -18.13 0.88 -3.03
C PRO A 322 -19.40 0.06 -3.30
N LYS A 323 -20.23 0.50 -4.27
CA LYS A 323 -21.45 -0.23 -4.67
C LYS A 323 -21.12 -1.59 -5.28
N LEU A 324 -20.29 -1.60 -6.33
CA LEU A 324 -19.89 -2.81 -7.03
C LEU A 324 -19.10 -3.78 -6.12
N PHE A 325 -18.35 -3.25 -5.15
CA PHE A 325 -17.65 -4.06 -4.17
C PHE A 325 -18.61 -4.88 -3.30
N LYS A 326 -19.66 -4.25 -2.79
CA LYS A 326 -20.72 -4.93 -2.04
C LYS A 326 -21.51 -5.92 -2.89
N GLU A 327 -21.82 -5.59 -4.14
CA GLU A 327 -22.55 -6.46 -5.08
C GLU A 327 -21.73 -7.69 -5.52
N ALA A 328 -20.40 -7.57 -5.56
CA ALA A 328 -19.52 -8.65 -5.95
C ALA A 328 -19.20 -9.62 -4.78
N ALA A 329 -19.45 -9.25 -3.54
CA ALA A 329 -19.01 -10.00 -2.36
C ALA A 329 -19.47 -11.49 -2.41
N GLU A 330 -20.77 -11.72 -2.50
CA GLU A 330 -21.33 -13.08 -2.49
C GLU A 330 -20.92 -13.88 -3.74
N LYS A 331 -20.78 -13.21 -4.89
CA LYS A 331 -20.34 -13.85 -6.15
C LYS A 331 -18.89 -14.36 -6.06
N VAL A 332 -18.06 -13.74 -5.20
CA VAL A 332 -16.68 -14.15 -4.95
C VAL A 332 -16.57 -15.07 -3.72
N GLY A 333 -17.68 -15.32 -3.01
CA GLY A 333 -17.75 -16.21 -1.86
C GLY A 333 -17.36 -15.53 -0.53
N TYR A 334 -17.55 -14.21 -0.40
CA TYR A 334 -17.59 -13.50 0.87
C TYR A 334 -19.03 -13.27 1.30
N LYS A 335 -19.28 -13.23 2.61
CA LYS A 335 -20.52 -12.65 3.11
C LYS A 335 -20.51 -11.12 2.87
N LYS A 336 -21.67 -10.48 2.77
CA LYS A 336 -21.77 -9.02 2.57
C LYS A 336 -21.09 -8.21 3.65
N GLU A 337 -21.15 -8.68 4.90
CA GLU A 337 -20.49 -8.08 6.06
C GLU A 337 -18.95 -8.19 6.01
N ASP A 338 -18.39 -9.19 5.33
CA ASP A 338 -16.96 -9.41 5.22
C ASP A 338 -16.31 -8.57 4.09
N ALA A 339 -17.11 -8.02 3.18
CA ALA A 339 -16.73 -6.99 2.22
C ALA A 339 -17.00 -5.61 2.84
N VAL A 340 -16.03 -5.05 3.55
CA VAL A 340 -16.21 -3.89 4.43
C VAL A 340 -15.95 -2.59 3.69
N ILE A 341 -16.87 -1.64 3.80
CA ILE A 341 -16.71 -0.26 3.35
C ILE A 341 -16.80 0.65 4.58
N PHE A 342 -15.82 1.53 4.71
CA PHE A 342 -15.81 2.58 5.73
C PHE A 342 -16.38 3.89 5.18
N LYS A 343 -16.97 4.69 6.04
CA LYS A 343 -17.17 6.12 5.79
C LYS A 343 -15.84 6.86 5.97
N ILE A 344 -15.64 7.95 5.25
CA ILE A 344 -14.45 8.79 5.48
C ILE A 344 -14.48 9.34 6.91
N GLY A 345 -13.40 9.09 7.66
CA GLY A 345 -13.29 9.45 9.07
C GLY A 345 -13.76 8.38 10.06
N GLU A 346 -14.42 7.32 9.58
CA GLU A 346 -14.94 6.25 10.44
C GLU A 346 -13.84 5.49 11.16
N ILE A 347 -14.10 5.15 12.43
CA ILE A 347 -13.24 4.34 13.29
C ILE A 347 -14.00 3.07 13.66
N LYS A 348 -13.34 1.91 13.52
CA LYS A 348 -13.83 0.61 14.02
C LYS A 348 -12.80 -0.01 14.96
N LYS A 349 -13.27 -0.76 15.96
CA LYS A 349 -12.39 -1.55 16.81
C LYS A 349 -11.70 -2.62 15.97
N LEU A 350 -10.42 -2.86 16.23
CA LEU A 350 -9.69 -3.91 15.51
C LEU A 350 -10.28 -5.30 15.77
N ASP A 351 -10.77 -5.57 16.99
CA ASP A 351 -11.34 -6.87 17.33
C ASP A 351 -12.60 -7.21 16.52
N GLU A 352 -13.41 -6.22 16.11
CA GLU A 352 -14.58 -6.41 15.23
C GLU A 352 -14.18 -6.87 13.80
N LEU A 353 -12.97 -6.55 13.37
CA LEU A 353 -12.45 -6.90 12.06
C LEU A 353 -11.59 -8.17 12.07
N ILE A 354 -10.95 -8.47 13.19
CA ILE A 354 -10.01 -9.59 13.34
C ILE A 354 -10.73 -10.90 13.65
N ASN A 355 -11.80 -10.86 14.41
CA ASN A 355 -12.63 -12.00 14.81
C ASN A 355 -13.78 -12.18 13.82
#